data_ba46d42f1a13ac15c913a5f8827294db
#
_entry.id   ba46d42f1a13ac15c913a5f8827294db
#
_cell.length_a   1.000
_cell.length_b   1.000
_cell.length_c   1.000
_cell.angle_alpha   90.00
_cell.angle_beta   90.00
_cell.angle_gamma   90.00
#
_symmetry.space_group_name_H-M   'P 1'
#
loop_
_entity.id
_entity.type
_entity.pdbx_description
1 polymer ?
#
loop_
_entity_poly.entity_id
_entity_poly.type
_entity_poly.pdbx_seq_one_letter_code
_entity_poly.pdbx_strand_id
1 'polypeptide(L)'
;MKRIVLALLLTAPCFAKAPYEGANLNSYQAAAHLLSRFSYGATPGQVEAVVHQGLDRWLDDQLQMRADDSLCQQSLRVYPALAMDLKTMDQTYLAAPQLKKMATEAGVVFKDGEAGKDRQALQAFVRDQNLQTERELLRQLIAQKVTRAVYTQNQLQEVMTDFWFNHFNVSRTSNTARPYILSYERDVIRPNALGNFRTLLGATAKHPAMLLYLNNAQSMASAEAPHLSNFASRQLAMNGKNKKQAMGLNENYARELMELHTLGVDGGYSQKDVTEVARVLTGWTMRGRGGGQRVERVLERFPDQVETGQNNFVFLPFLHDSGAKTILGNNFPAGQGLSEGEHLLDLLAVDPHTANRIARKFAVRFICDEPDSGTVAQLARVFQSSNGSSAAMVKAIYNSPAFWSQQSLRAKVKNPLEYTVSSVRILGGQLQTPETQLPIWVERMGENMYGCVPPTGYPDRSEQWISSGTLVYRVNFAFALASGHVRGVKVPLPQGKLEKIAAAVMPGRPLDQALQPVRATLNNSKFFDSVRTTLPPSEEMASGGGGEKIRVKAKGKGVQADPAANMPSKFTESQKVAGVLLSCPEFQRR
;
A
#
# COMPACT_ATOMS: atom_id res chain seq x y z
N MET A 1 56.77 -8.68 -52.24
CA MET A 1 55.74 -9.36 -51.42
C MET A 1 55.96 -8.99 -49.96
N LYS A 2 55.23 -7.98 -49.42
CA LYS A 2 55.26 -7.60 -47.99
C LYS A 2 54.07 -8.29 -47.31
N ARG A 3 54.34 -9.19 -46.39
CA ARG A 3 53.31 -9.86 -45.54
C ARG A 3 52.90 -8.87 -44.43
N ILE A 4 51.64 -8.44 -44.45
CA ILE A 4 51.03 -7.68 -43.38
C ILE A 4 50.54 -8.72 -42.37
N VAL A 5 51.12 -8.73 -41.17
CA VAL A 5 50.65 -9.52 -40.01
C VAL A 5 49.59 -8.68 -39.32
N LEU A 6 48.33 -9.08 -39.46
CA LEU A 6 47.19 -8.47 -38.73
C LEU A 6 47.17 -9.07 -37.32
N ALA A 7 47.62 -8.27 -36.34
CA ALA A 7 47.49 -8.64 -34.93
C ALA A 7 46.02 -8.43 -34.48
N LEU A 8 45.26 -9.52 -34.30
CA LEU A 8 43.97 -9.49 -33.60
C LEU A 8 44.24 -9.20 -32.14
N LEU A 9 43.99 -7.97 -31.72
CA LEU A 9 43.83 -7.60 -30.30
C LEU A 9 42.51 -8.22 -29.79
N LEU A 10 42.60 -9.38 -29.15
CA LEU A 10 41.55 -9.93 -28.31
C LEU A 10 41.36 -8.99 -27.10
N THR A 11 40.44 -8.02 -27.21
CA THR A 11 39.96 -7.29 -26.04
C THR A 11 39.18 -8.28 -25.20
N ALA A 12 39.79 -8.77 -24.11
CA ALA A 12 39.06 -9.49 -23.07
C ALA A 12 37.90 -8.61 -22.62
N PRO A 13 36.68 -9.13 -22.51
CA PRO A 13 35.58 -8.37 -21.97
C PRO A 13 35.96 -7.98 -20.53
N CYS A 14 36.12 -6.69 -20.29
CA CYS A 14 36.27 -6.15 -18.94
C CYS A 14 34.92 -6.40 -18.25
N PHE A 15 34.79 -7.51 -17.52
CA PHE A 15 33.64 -7.76 -16.67
C PHE A 15 33.63 -6.64 -15.62
N ALA A 16 32.74 -5.69 -15.78
CA ALA A 16 32.51 -4.69 -14.75
C ALA A 16 32.21 -5.43 -13.44
N LYS A 17 32.95 -5.10 -12.37
CA LYS A 17 32.70 -5.69 -11.06
C LYS A 17 31.25 -5.48 -10.66
N ALA A 18 30.64 -6.51 -10.09
CA ALA A 18 29.29 -6.37 -9.59
C ALA A 18 29.21 -5.27 -8.51
N PRO A 19 28.15 -4.47 -8.46
CA PRO A 19 28.09 -3.29 -7.56
C PRO A 19 28.37 -3.62 -6.09
N TYR A 20 28.06 -4.81 -5.61
CA TYR A 20 28.26 -5.26 -4.23
C TYR A 20 29.71 -5.68 -3.90
N GLU A 21 30.53 -6.00 -4.90
CA GLU A 21 31.91 -6.43 -4.68
C GLU A 21 32.77 -5.28 -4.11
N GLY A 22 32.46 -4.04 -4.49
CA GLY A 22 33.10 -2.85 -3.93
C GLY A 22 32.81 -2.62 -2.43
N ALA A 23 31.79 -3.27 -1.89
CA ALA A 23 31.39 -3.18 -0.48
C ALA A 23 31.88 -4.37 0.36
N ASN A 24 32.74 -5.22 -0.17
CA ASN A 24 33.24 -6.46 0.46
C ASN A 24 32.11 -7.44 0.86
N LEU A 25 31.03 -7.49 0.10
CA LEU A 25 29.95 -8.45 0.28
C LEU A 25 30.20 -9.68 -0.61
N ASN A 26 29.97 -10.86 -0.04
CA ASN A 26 29.87 -12.05 -0.87
C ASN A 26 28.49 -12.12 -1.57
N SER A 27 28.35 -12.96 -2.59
CA SER A 27 27.12 -13.08 -3.40
C SER A 27 25.88 -13.45 -2.56
N TYR A 28 26.04 -14.27 -1.52
CA TYR A 28 24.93 -14.65 -0.62
C TYR A 28 24.47 -13.50 0.25
N GLN A 29 25.40 -12.69 0.78
CA GLN A 29 25.06 -11.49 1.54
C GLN A 29 24.37 -10.47 0.65
N ALA A 30 24.88 -10.27 -0.55
CA ALA A 30 24.28 -9.37 -1.55
C ALA A 30 22.89 -9.84 -1.97
N ALA A 31 22.69 -11.12 -2.25
CA ALA A 31 21.37 -11.67 -2.60
C ALA A 31 20.37 -11.54 -1.45
N ALA A 32 20.78 -11.81 -0.22
CA ALA A 32 19.91 -11.64 0.95
C ALA A 32 19.56 -10.18 1.19
N HIS A 33 20.50 -9.24 1.03
CA HIS A 33 20.23 -7.81 1.10
C HIS A 33 19.25 -7.36 0.01
N LEU A 34 19.51 -7.75 -1.24
CA LEU A 34 18.64 -7.47 -2.37
C LEU A 34 17.20 -7.94 -2.11
N LEU A 35 17.02 -9.20 -1.73
CA LEU A 35 15.71 -9.77 -1.40
C LEU A 35 15.05 -9.08 -0.21
N SER A 36 15.81 -8.66 0.78
CA SER A 36 15.26 -7.97 1.94
C SER A 36 14.74 -6.57 1.63
N ARG A 37 15.27 -5.92 0.57
CA ARG A 37 14.91 -4.54 0.16
C ARG A 37 13.88 -4.49 -0.95
N PHE A 38 13.98 -5.38 -1.94
CA PHE A 38 13.15 -5.37 -3.14
C PHE A 38 12.09 -6.48 -3.15
N SER A 39 11.92 -7.17 -2.02
CA SER A 39 10.82 -8.12 -1.80
C SER A 39 10.33 -8.07 -0.35
N TYR A 40 9.27 -8.80 -0.06
CA TYR A 40 8.82 -9.07 1.31
C TYR A 40 9.65 -10.15 2.01
N GLY A 41 10.92 -10.30 1.64
CA GLY A 41 11.86 -11.28 2.19
C GLY A 41 11.92 -12.60 1.42
N ALA A 42 12.99 -13.33 1.66
CA ALA A 42 13.26 -14.59 0.97
C ALA A 42 12.32 -15.72 1.39
N THR A 43 12.09 -16.66 0.48
CA THR A 43 11.55 -17.99 0.78
C THR A 43 12.71 -18.98 1.00
N PRO A 44 12.45 -20.19 1.57
CA PRO A 44 13.50 -21.20 1.75
C PRO A 44 14.19 -21.55 0.43
N GLY A 45 15.50 -21.39 0.36
CA GLY A 45 16.33 -21.68 -0.83
C GLY A 45 16.36 -20.55 -1.87
N GLN A 46 15.64 -19.43 -1.66
CA GLN A 46 15.58 -18.35 -2.65
C GLN A 46 16.88 -17.55 -2.74
N VAL A 47 17.62 -17.41 -1.63
CA VAL A 47 18.93 -16.72 -1.65
C VAL A 47 19.89 -17.46 -2.58
N GLU A 48 19.99 -18.79 -2.44
CA GLU A 48 20.79 -19.66 -3.29
C GLU A 48 20.34 -19.57 -4.77
N ALA A 49 19.03 -19.58 -5.00
CA ALA A 49 18.48 -19.47 -6.35
C ALA A 49 18.87 -18.14 -7.02
N VAL A 50 18.80 -17.03 -6.29
CA VAL A 50 19.19 -15.70 -6.80
C VAL A 50 20.69 -15.61 -7.06
N VAL A 51 21.53 -16.21 -6.20
CA VAL A 51 22.98 -16.28 -6.45
C VAL A 51 23.27 -17.08 -7.74
N HIS A 52 22.61 -18.22 -7.93
CA HIS A 52 22.76 -19.03 -9.15
C HIS A 52 22.27 -18.35 -10.42
N GLN A 53 21.14 -17.65 -10.34
CA GLN A 53 20.55 -16.90 -11.45
C GLN A 53 21.40 -15.68 -11.84
N GLY A 54 22.06 -15.08 -10.85
CA GLY A 54 22.70 -13.77 -10.92
C GLY A 54 21.75 -12.64 -10.47
N LEU A 55 22.28 -11.71 -9.62
CA LEU A 55 21.51 -10.65 -9.01
C LEU A 55 20.94 -9.67 -10.05
N ASP A 56 21.74 -9.32 -11.07
CA ASP A 56 21.31 -8.43 -12.16
C ASP A 56 20.12 -9.01 -12.92
N ARG A 57 20.21 -10.30 -13.26
CA ARG A 57 19.14 -10.99 -13.96
C ARG A 57 17.87 -11.08 -13.12
N TRP A 58 18.00 -11.38 -11.83
CA TRP A 58 16.87 -11.39 -10.93
C TRP A 58 16.18 -10.00 -10.89
N LEU A 59 16.96 -8.93 -10.79
CA LEU A 59 16.42 -7.57 -10.79
C LEU A 59 15.74 -7.23 -12.12
N ASP A 60 16.35 -7.55 -13.25
CA ASP A 60 15.77 -7.28 -14.57
C ASP A 60 14.45 -8.07 -14.77
N ASP A 61 14.35 -9.31 -14.28
CA ASP A 61 13.11 -10.11 -14.31
C ASP A 61 12.04 -9.46 -13.43
N GLN A 62 12.40 -8.92 -12.25
CA GLN A 62 11.47 -8.18 -11.37
C GLN A 62 10.98 -6.88 -12.00
N LEU A 63 11.87 -6.09 -12.62
CA LEU A 63 11.52 -4.82 -13.27
C LEU A 63 10.58 -5.04 -14.47
N GLN A 64 10.67 -6.18 -15.12
CA GLN A 64 9.87 -6.54 -16.29
C GLN A 64 8.70 -7.48 -15.96
N MET A 65 8.51 -7.80 -14.68
CA MET A 65 7.44 -8.68 -14.19
C MET A 65 7.37 -10.03 -14.94
N ARG A 66 8.54 -10.63 -15.21
CA ARG A 66 8.66 -11.88 -16.00
C ARG A 66 8.54 -13.17 -15.19
N ALA A 67 8.48 -13.06 -13.86
CA ALA A 67 8.37 -14.24 -13.01
C ALA A 67 6.99 -14.90 -13.16
N ASP A 68 6.97 -16.24 -13.12
CA ASP A 68 5.71 -16.99 -13.14
C ASP A 68 4.91 -16.73 -11.85
N ASP A 69 3.73 -16.15 -12.01
CA ASP A 69 2.83 -15.75 -10.92
C ASP A 69 1.56 -16.62 -10.85
N SER A 70 1.54 -17.77 -11.51
CA SER A 70 0.36 -18.64 -11.64
C SER A 70 -0.21 -19.07 -10.28
N LEU A 71 0.64 -19.40 -9.30
CA LEU A 71 0.21 -19.74 -7.94
C LEU A 71 -0.49 -18.57 -7.25
N CYS A 72 0.04 -17.36 -7.38
CA CYS A 72 -0.57 -16.16 -6.82
C CYS A 72 -1.92 -15.90 -7.50
N GLN A 73 -1.98 -15.96 -8.82
CA GLN A 73 -3.21 -15.76 -9.59
C GLN A 73 -4.29 -16.79 -9.21
N GLN A 74 -3.92 -18.05 -9.04
CA GLN A 74 -4.83 -19.10 -8.58
C GLN A 74 -5.37 -18.78 -7.17
N SER A 75 -4.49 -18.35 -6.26
CA SER A 75 -4.86 -18.02 -4.88
C SER A 75 -5.79 -16.79 -4.79
N LEU A 76 -5.75 -15.91 -5.78
CA LEU A 76 -6.57 -14.70 -5.83
C LEU A 76 -8.00 -14.94 -6.36
N ARG A 77 -8.26 -16.06 -7.04
CA ARG A 77 -9.59 -16.37 -7.62
C ARG A 77 -10.72 -16.45 -6.59
N VAL A 78 -10.38 -16.64 -5.32
CA VAL A 78 -11.36 -16.68 -4.22
C VAL A 78 -11.91 -15.31 -3.84
N TYR A 79 -11.38 -14.22 -4.42
CA TYR A 79 -11.81 -12.85 -4.18
C TYR A 79 -12.55 -12.27 -5.40
N PRO A 80 -13.87 -12.45 -5.52
CA PRO A 80 -14.63 -12.07 -6.72
C PRO A 80 -14.57 -10.58 -7.03
N ALA A 81 -14.42 -9.70 -6.04
CA ALA A 81 -14.29 -8.25 -6.26
C ALA A 81 -13.09 -7.88 -7.16
N LEU A 82 -12.06 -8.73 -7.24
CA LEU A 82 -10.90 -8.49 -8.09
C LEU A 82 -11.21 -8.57 -9.60
N ALA A 83 -12.29 -9.25 -9.98
CA ALA A 83 -12.73 -9.39 -11.38
C ALA A 83 -13.84 -8.40 -11.77
N MET A 84 -14.35 -7.60 -10.82
CA MET A 84 -15.49 -6.69 -11.05
C MET A 84 -15.00 -5.30 -11.46
N ASP A 85 -15.73 -4.65 -12.35
CA ASP A 85 -15.59 -3.21 -12.59
C ASP A 85 -16.23 -2.39 -11.45
N LEU A 86 -15.99 -1.08 -11.44
CA LEU A 86 -16.51 -0.18 -10.40
C LEU A 86 -18.04 -0.18 -10.33
N LYS A 87 -18.73 -0.24 -11.46
CA LYS A 87 -20.20 -0.25 -11.52
C LYS A 87 -20.74 -1.52 -10.87
N THR A 88 -20.19 -2.66 -11.22
CA THR A 88 -20.57 -3.97 -10.65
C THR A 88 -20.25 -4.02 -9.16
N MET A 89 -19.09 -3.51 -8.71
CA MET A 89 -18.77 -3.41 -7.30
C MET A 89 -19.76 -2.56 -6.52
N ASP A 90 -20.14 -1.38 -7.03
CA ASP A 90 -21.13 -0.48 -6.40
C ASP A 90 -22.52 -1.12 -6.27
N GLN A 91 -22.89 -1.96 -7.23
CA GLN A 91 -24.16 -2.68 -7.21
C GLN A 91 -24.14 -3.92 -6.31
N THR A 92 -22.99 -4.58 -6.20
CA THR A 92 -22.83 -5.84 -5.46
C THR A 92 -22.59 -5.59 -3.97
N TYR A 93 -21.69 -4.66 -3.61
CA TYR A 93 -21.27 -4.42 -2.24
C TYR A 93 -21.98 -3.21 -1.64
N LEU A 94 -23.08 -3.48 -0.93
CA LEU A 94 -24.00 -2.45 -0.46
C LEU A 94 -23.51 -1.78 0.83
N ALA A 95 -23.73 -0.46 0.90
CA ALA A 95 -23.48 0.31 2.13
C ALA A 95 -24.56 0.05 3.19
N ALA A 96 -24.21 0.23 4.47
CA ALA A 96 -25.13 0.03 5.58
C ALA A 96 -26.47 0.81 5.46
N PRO A 97 -26.50 2.08 5.01
CA PRO A 97 -27.77 2.79 4.78
C PRO A 97 -28.66 2.15 3.70
N GLN A 98 -28.06 1.65 2.62
CA GLN A 98 -28.80 0.96 1.56
C GLN A 98 -29.39 -0.36 2.07
N LEU A 99 -28.60 -1.15 2.79
CA LEU A 99 -29.04 -2.40 3.42
C LEU A 99 -30.17 -2.15 4.42
N LYS A 100 -30.06 -1.09 5.24
CA LYS A 100 -31.11 -0.72 6.19
C LYS A 100 -32.40 -0.34 5.48
N LYS A 101 -32.31 0.43 4.40
CA LYS A 101 -33.47 0.79 3.56
C LYS A 101 -34.14 -0.45 2.98
N MET A 102 -33.38 -1.35 2.33
CA MET A 102 -33.91 -2.61 1.77
C MET A 102 -34.56 -3.50 2.85
N ALA A 103 -33.94 -3.62 4.02
CA ALA A 103 -34.49 -4.39 5.13
C ALA A 103 -35.81 -3.79 5.63
N THR A 104 -35.91 -2.45 5.73
CA THR A 104 -37.14 -1.76 6.11
C THR A 104 -38.25 -1.99 5.08
N GLU A 105 -37.92 -1.89 3.79
CA GLU A 105 -38.86 -2.18 2.69
C GLU A 105 -39.34 -3.64 2.67
N ALA A 106 -38.49 -4.57 3.18
CA ALA A 106 -38.83 -5.98 3.36
C ALA A 106 -39.55 -6.27 4.69
N GLY A 107 -39.93 -5.25 5.46
CA GLY A 107 -40.70 -5.40 6.70
C GLY A 107 -39.87 -5.60 7.98
N VAL A 108 -38.54 -5.46 7.92
CA VAL A 108 -37.70 -5.50 9.14
C VAL A 108 -37.89 -4.21 9.93
N VAL A 109 -38.31 -4.34 11.17
CA VAL A 109 -38.56 -3.22 12.09
C VAL A 109 -37.28 -2.92 12.89
N PHE A 110 -36.78 -1.70 12.78
CA PHE A 110 -35.69 -1.15 13.60
C PHE A 110 -36.28 -0.25 14.70
N LYS A 111 -35.81 -0.42 15.95
CA LYS A 111 -36.32 0.34 17.09
C LYS A 111 -35.25 1.31 17.59
N ASP A 112 -35.60 2.58 17.73
CA ASP A 112 -34.69 3.56 18.32
C ASP A 112 -34.30 3.17 19.75
N GLY A 113 -32.99 3.19 20.02
CA GLY A 113 -32.42 2.82 21.31
C GLY A 113 -32.00 1.33 21.46
N GLU A 114 -32.34 0.45 20.51
CA GLU A 114 -31.97 -0.98 20.54
C GLU A 114 -30.86 -1.33 19.50
N ALA A 115 -29.80 -0.52 19.40
CA ALA A 115 -28.75 -0.65 18.38
C ALA A 115 -28.15 -2.07 18.24
N GLY A 116 -28.08 -2.83 19.35
CA GLY A 116 -27.60 -4.22 19.33
C GLY A 116 -28.56 -5.19 18.63
N LYS A 117 -29.86 -5.05 18.85
CA LYS A 117 -30.90 -5.89 18.21
C LYS A 117 -31.08 -5.50 16.75
N ASP A 118 -31.08 -4.20 16.45
CA ASP A 118 -31.14 -3.67 15.10
C ASP A 118 -29.98 -4.19 14.24
N ARG A 119 -28.78 -4.23 14.83
CA ARG A 119 -27.61 -4.81 14.15
C ARG A 119 -27.78 -6.30 13.86
N GLN A 120 -28.33 -7.06 14.80
CA GLN A 120 -28.58 -8.49 14.60
C GLN A 120 -29.67 -8.73 13.54
N ALA A 121 -30.75 -7.95 13.56
CA ALA A 121 -31.82 -8.02 12.57
C ALA A 121 -31.30 -7.71 11.17
N LEU A 122 -30.49 -6.66 11.02
CA LEU A 122 -29.86 -6.33 9.73
C LEU A 122 -28.90 -7.42 9.26
N GLN A 123 -28.10 -8.00 10.16
CA GLN A 123 -27.21 -9.12 9.81
C GLN A 123 -27.97 -10.38 9.38
N ALA A 124 -29.10 -10.68 10.03
CA ALA A 124 -29.97 -11.78 9.63
C ALA A 124 -30.53 -11.54 8.22
N PHE A 125 -31.09 -10.35 7.97
CA PHE A 125 -31.60 -9.96 6.66
C PHE A 125 -30.53 -10.09 5.55
N VAL A 126 -29.33 -9.53 5.79
CA VAL A 126 -28.20 -9.61 4.84
C VAL A 126 -27.86 -11.05 4.50
N ARG A 127 -27.79 -11.93 5.52
CA ARG A 127 -27.49 -13.35 5.34
C ARG A 127 -28.61 -14.08 4.59
N ASP A 128 -29.87 -13.88 4.99
CA ASP A 128 -31.03 -14.59 4.44
C ASP A 128 -31.30 -14.19 2.97
N GLN A 129 -30.95 -12.95 2.60
CA GLN A 129 -31.01 -12.43 1.22
C GLN A 129 -29.70 -12.63 0.44
N ASN A 130 -28.69 -13.28 1.02
CA ASN A 130 -27.37 -13.50 0.43
C ASN A 130 -26.72 -12.21 -0.14
N LEU A 131 -26.90 -11.07 0.55
CA LEU A 131 -26.40 -9.77 0.11
C LEU A 131 -24.91 -9.61 0.49
N GLN A 132 -24.17 -8.92 -0.37
CA GLN A 132 -22.77 -8.57 -0.11
C GLN A 132 -22.67 -7.16 0.51
N THR A 133 -21.74 -6.98 1.42
CA THR A 133 -21.57 -5.72 2.16
C THR A 133 -20.25 -5.04 1.82
N GLU A 134 -20.15 -3.72 2.02
CA GLU A 134 -18.86 -3.01 1.95
C GLU A 134 -17.80 -3.59 2.91
N ARG A 135 -18.23 -4.20 4.03
CA ARG A 135 -17.31 -4.88 4.95
C ARG A 135 -16.66 -6.09 4.28
N GLU A 136 -17.41 -6.81 3.46
CA GLU A 136 -16.90 -7.94 2.69
C GLU A 136 -15.91 -7.48 1.63
N LEU A 137 -16.23 -6.39 0.91
CA LEU A 137 -15.31 -5.76 -0.04
C LEU A 137 -13.98 -5.36 0.62
N LEU A 138 -14.06 -4.74 1.80
CA LEU A 138 -12.87 -4.37 2.58
C LEU A 138 -12.08 -5.59 3.04
N ARG A 139 -12.75 -6.68 3.41
CA ARG A 139 -12.10 -7.94 3.77
C ARG A 139 -11.31 -8.51 2.59
N GLN A 140 -11.88 -8.50 1.38
CA GLN A 140 -11.20 -8.94 0.16
C GLN A 140 -10.02 -8.03 -0.20
N LEU A 141 -10.16 -6.72 -0.04
CA LEU A 141 -9.05 -5.76 -0.22
C LEU A 141 -7.85 -6.11 0.66
N ILE A 142 -8.06 -6.35 1.95
CA ILE A 142 -6.99 -6.67 2.90
C ILE A 142 -6.41 -8.06 2.63
N ALA A 143 -7.26 -9.05 2.39
CA ALA A 143 -6.85 -10.42 2.17
C ALA A 143 -6.03 -10.59 0.88
N GLN A 144 -6.43 -9.94 -0.23
CA GLN A 144 -5.69 -9.99 -1.48
C GLN A 144 -4.29 -9.37 -1.35
N LYS A 145 -4.12 -8.29 -0.57
CA LYS A 145 -2.80 -7.67 -0.33
C LYS A 145 -1.86 -8.67 0.35
N VAL A 146 -2.32 -9.33 1.40
CA VAL A 146 -1.54 -10.35 2.10
C VAL A 146 -1.23 -11.54 1.18
N THR A 147 -2.22 -12.02 0.43
CA THR A 147 -2.05 -13.13 -0.52
C THR A 147 -1.00 -12.81 -1.57
N ARG A 148 -1.05 -11.62 -2.17
CA ARG A 148 -0.04 -11.18 -3.14
C ARG A 148 1.34 -11.08 -2.52
N ALA A 149 1.47 -10.41 -1.38
CA ALA A 149 2.74 -10.23 -0.69
C ALA A 149 3.41 -11.57 -0.34
N VAL A 150 2.63 -12.62 0.00
CA VAL A 150 3.15 -13.95 0.31
C VAL A 150 3.53 -14.73 -0.94
N TYR A 151 2.66 -14.74 -1.97
CA TYR A 151 2.77 -15.71 -3.07
C TYR A 151 3.35 -15.20 -4.36
N THR A 152 3.23 -13.88 -4.67
CA THR A 152 3.75 -13.38 -5.94
C THR A 152 5.24 -13.63 -6.09
N GLN A 153 5.66 -13.99 -7.30
CA GLN A 153 7.07 -14.04 -7.66
C GLN A 153 7.55 -12.68 -8.19
N ASN A 154 6.64 -11.81 -8.63
CA ASN A 154 6.93 -10.42 -9.01
C ASN A 154 6.89 -9.51 -7.76
N GLN A 155 7.76 -9.81 -6.80
CA GLN A 155 7.78 -9.20 -5.46
C GLN A 155 8.01 -7.68 -5.49
N LEU A 156 8.88 -7.21 -6.38
CA LEU A 156 9.19 -5.79 -6.51
C LEU A 156 7.94 -4.97 -6.87
N GLN A 157 7.07 -5.50 -7.74
CA GLN A 157 5.81 -4.83 -8.07
C GLN A 157 4.95 -4.61 -6.83
N GLU A 158 4.84 -5.61 -5.94
CA GLU A 158 4.03 -5.47 -4.72
C GLU A 158 4.66 -4.51 -3.70
N VAL A 159 5.99 -4.54 -3.54
CA VAL A 159 6.72 -3.58 -2.70
C VAL A 159 6.51 -2.14 -3.22
N MET A 160 6.59 -1.94 -4.53
CA MET A 160 6.37 -0.63 -5.15
C MET A 160 4.89 -0.22 -5.12
N THR A 161 3.96 -1.18 -5.20
CA THR A 161 2.52 -0.92 -5.03
C THR A 161 2.24 -0.40 -3.62
N ASP A 162 2.83 -1.01 -2.59
CA ASP A 162 2.72 -0.56 -1.22
C ASP A 162 3.34 0.83 -1.00
N PHE A 163 4.53 1.06 -1.56
CA PHE A 163 5.21 2.35 -1.52
C PHE A 163 4.37 3.48 -2.14
N TRP A 164 3.83 3.27 -3.34
CA TRP A 164 3.03 4.27 -4.03
C TRP A 164 1.63 4.44 -3.41
N PHE A 165 1.02 3.36 -2.93
CA PHE A 165 -0.23 3.47 -2.18
C PHE A 165 -0.05 4.33 -0.93
N ASN A 166 1.06 4.15 -0.20
CA ASN A 166 1.39 4.94 0.98
C ASN A 166 1.71 6.41 0.63
N HIS A 167 2.31 6.67 -0.54
CA HIS A 167 2.56 8.03 -1.04
C HIS A 167 1.28 8.75 -1.44
N PHE A 168 0.37 8.07 -2.13
CA PHE A 168 -0.95 8.56 -2.54
C PHE A 168 -2.04 7.97 -1.63
N ASN A 169 -1.86 8.10 -0.33
CA ASN A 169 -2.67 7.44 0.67
C ASN A 169 -4.16 7.82 0.60
N VAL A 170 -5.02 6.80 0.64
CA VAL A 170 -6.46 6.92 0.82
C VAL A 170 -6.89 6.02 1.96
N SER A 171 -7.47 6.61 3.03
CA SER A 171 -7.82 5.86 4.22
C SER A 171 -9.16 5.14 4.13
N ARG A 172 -9.18 3.86 4.54
CA ARG A 172 -10.42 3.08 4.70
C ARG A 172 -11.37 3.61 5.79
N THR A 173 -10.89 4.54 6.62
CA THR A 173 -11.73 5.21 7.62
C THR A 173 -12.66 6.25 6.99
N SER A 174 -12.37 6.73 5.78
CA SER A 174 -13.27 7.57 5.00
C SER A 174 -14.46 6.73 4.48
N ASN A 175 -15.65 7.02 4.97
CA ASN A 175 -16.86 6.30 4.58
C ASN A 175 -17.19 6.46 3.09
N THR A 176 -16.81 7.58 2.48
CA THR A 176 -17.08 7.89 1.07
C THR A 176 -16.05 7.29 0.13
N ALA A 177 -14.77 7.32 0.50
CA ALA A 177 -13.68 6.82 -0.34
C ALA A 177 -13.47 5.29 -0.22
N ARG A 178 -13.81 4.71 0.94
CA ARG A 178 -13.59 3.29 1.28
C ARG A 178 -14.05 2.29 0.20
N PRO A 179 -15.23 2.42 -0.42
CA PRO A 179 -15.68 1.47 -1.44
C PRO A 179 -14.79 1.41 -2.68
N TYR A 180 -14.00 2.45 -2.92
CA TYR A 180 -13.18 2.62 -4.12
C TYR A 180 -11.72 2.24 -3.92
N ILE A 181 -11.27 1.87 -2.71
CA ILE A 181 -9.85 1.60 -2.42
C ILE A 181 -9.35 0.35 -3.16
N LEU A 182 -10.19 -0.70 -3.29
CA LEU A 182 -9.79 -1.91 -4.01
C LEU A 182 -9.49 -1.62 -5.48
N SER A 183 -10.37 -0.91 -6.18
CA SER A 183 -10.13 -0.49 -7.57
C SER A 183 -8.97 0.49 -7.68
N TYR A 184 -8.81 1.39 -6.72
CA TYR A 184 -7.71 2.34 -6.69
C TYR A 184 -6.34 1.64 -6.65
N GLU A 185 -6.18 0.64 -5.78
CA GLU A 185 -4.94 -0.15 -5.76
C GLU A 185 -4.80 -1.03 -7.01
N ARG A 186 -5.88 -1.73 -7.41
CA ARG A 186 -5.86 -2.70 -8.52
C ARG A 186 -5.65 -2.04 -9.87
N ASP A 187 -6.39 -0.95 -10.15
CA ASP A 187 -6.50 -0.37 -11.50
C ASP A 187 -5.58 0.83 -11.72
N VAL A 188 -5.12 1.48 -10.63
CA VAL A 188 -4.31 2.70 -10.70
C VAL A 188 -2.91 2.48 -10.14
N ILE A 189 -2.79 2.10 -8.86
CA ILE A 189 -1.47 2.05 -8.21
C ILE A 189 -0.63 0.90 -8.75
N ARG A 190 -1.14 -0.33 -8.73
CA ARG A 190 -0.40 -1.54 -9.09
C ARG A 190 0.09 -1.55 -10.54
N PRO A 191 -0.72 -1.24 -11.57
CA PRO A 191 -0.26 -1.22 -12.95
C PRO A 191 0.83 -0.19 -13.23
N ASN A 192 0.85 0.90 -12.47
CA ASN A 192 1.78 2.01 -12.63
C ASN A 192 2.95 1.98 -11.62
N ALA A 193 3.04 0.96 -10.76
CA ALA A 193 3.99 0.93 -9.65
C ALA A 193 5.47 0.98 -10.11
N LEU A 194 5.80 0.36 -11.23
CA LEU A 194 7.13 0.40 -11.88
C LEU A 194 7.17 1.35 -13.09
N GLY A 195 6.08 2.06 -13.35
CA GLY A 195 5.91 2.95 -14.49
C GLY A 195 6.42 4.37 -14.27
N ASN A 196 5.79 5.28 -15.00
CA ASN A 196 6.11 6.71 -15.00
C ASN A 196 5.31 7.46 -13.93
N PHE A 197 5.98 8.34 -13.18
CA PHE A 197 5.37 9.12 -12.09
C PHE A 197 4.22 10.01 -12.57
N ARG A 198 4.39 10.70 -13.72
CA ARG A 198 3.33 11.57 -14.27
C ARG A 198 2.05 10.78 -14.59
N THR A 199 2.21 9.58 -15.17
CA THR A 199 1.08 8.70 -15.46
C THR A 199 0.37 8.27 -14.17
N LEU A 200 1.13 7.87 -13.16
CA LEU A 200 0.60 7.50 -11.85
C LEU A 200 -0.10 8.68 -11.17
N LEU A 201 0.51 9.86 -11.16
CA LEU A 201 -0.05 11.11 -10.60
C LEU A 201 -1.40 11.44 -11.26
N GLY A 202 -1.48 11.41 -12.59
CA GLY A 202 -2.72 11.69 -13.32
C GLY A 202 -3.81 10.65 -13.08
N ALA A 203 -3.44 9.38 -13.01
CA ALA A 203 -4.38 8.31 -12.73
C ALA A 203 -4.94 8.38 -11.28
N THR A 204 -4.07 8.71 -10.29
CA THR A 204 -4.52 8.90 -8.90
C THR A 204 -5.42 10.11 -8.75
N ALA A 205 -5.09 11.23 -9.40
CA ALA A 205 -5.84 12.48 -9.34
C ALA A 205 -7.28 12.34 -9.85
N LYS A 206 -7.50 11.48 -10.83
CA LYS A 206 -8.81 11.26 -11.45
C LYS A 206 -9.61 10.13 -10.83
N HIS A 207 -9.02 9.34 -9.92
CA HIS A 207 -9.71 8.18 -9.38
C HIS A 207 -10.71 8.58 -8.27
N PRO A 208 -11.92 7.97 -8.24
CA PRO A 208 -12.95 8.23 -7.24
C PRO A 208 -12.47 8.21 -5.79
N ALA A 209 -11.59 7.27 -5.44
CA ALA A 209 -11.05 7.17 -4.09
C ALA A 209 -10.37 8.48 -3.65
N MET A 210 -9.51 9.06 -4.50
CA MET A 210 -8.79 10.31 -4.19
C MET A 210 -9.70 11.53 -4.24
N LEU A 211 -10.56 11.62 -5.27
CA LEU A 211 -11.52 12.72 -5.43
C LEU A 211 -12.47 12.85 -4.22
N LEU A 212 -12.87 11.72 -3.63
CA LEU A 212 -13.72 11.69 -2.44
C LEU A 212 -12.95 11.88 -1.14
N TYR A 213 -11.76 11.29 -1.05
CA TYR A 213 -10.95 11.35 0.17
C TYR A 213 -10.51 12.78 0.50
N LEU A 214 -10.10 13.54 -0.53
CA LEU A 214 -9.67 14.93 -0.40
C LEU A 214 -10.76 15.94 -0.83
N ASN A 215 -12.01 15.47 -0.97
CA ASN A 215 -13.22 16.26 -1.22
C ASN A 215 -13.21 17.07 -2.54
N ASN A 216 -12.37 16.74 -3.51
CA ASN A 216 -12.35 17.45 -4.79
C ASN A 216 -13.59 17.19 -5.65
N ALA A 217 -14.25 16.03 -5.49
CA ALA A 217 -15.48 15.69 -6.23
C ALA A 217 -16.60 16.72 -6.03
N GLN A 218 -16.51 17.59 -5.01
CA GLN A 218 -17.47 18.63 -4.68
C GLN A 218 -16.96 20.04 -5.02
N SER A 219 -15.71 20.17 -5.50
CA SER A 219 -15.09 21.46 -5.82
C SER A 219 -15.70 22.06 -7.09
N MET A 220 -16.13 23.30 -7.00
CA MET A 220 -16.75 24.05 -8.08
C MET A 220 -16.34 25.51 -8.06
N ALA A 221 -16.37 26.14 -9.21
CA ALA A 221 -16.13 27.56 -9.36
C ALA A 221 -17.10 28.40 -8.50
N SER A 222 -16.66 29.56 -8.02
CA SER A 222 -17.55 30.51 -7.37
C SER A 222 -18.62 31.02 -8.34
N ALA A 223 -19.73 31.53 -7.80
CA ALA A 223 -20.81 32.07 -8.65
C ALA A 223 -20.38 33.27 -9.51
N GLU A 224 -19.31 33.95 -9.12
CA GLU A 224 -18.76 35.13 -9.78
C GLU A 224 -17.66 34.78 -10.79
N ALA A 225 -17.17 33.53 -10.76
CA ALA A 225 -16.11 33.09 -11.67
C ALA A 225 -16.62 32.94 -13.11
N PRO A 226 -15.77 33.15 -14.14
CA PRO A 226 -16.11 32.84 -15.51
C PRO A 226 -16.40 31.34 -15.70
N HIS A 227 -17.50 31.00 -16.35
CA HIS A 227 -17.90 29.63 -16.66
C HIS A 227 -17.87 29.35 -18.15
N LEU A 228 -17.53 28.13 -18.57
CA LEU A 228 -17.55 27.69 -19.98
C LEU A 228 -18.96 27.60 -20.56
N SER A 229 -20.02 27.55 -19.71
CA SER A 229 -21.42 27.49 -20.14
C SER A 229 -22.34 28.18 -19.14
N ASN A 230 -23.03 29.22 -19.60
CA ASN A 230 -23.95 30.02 -18.77
C ASN A 230 -25.31 29.33 -18.49
N PHE A 231 -25.73 28.36 -19.29
CA PHE A 231 -27.05 27.76 -19.21
C PHE A 231 -27.17 26.69 -18.10
N ALA A 232 -26.21 25.80 -18.02
CA ALA A 232 -26.24 24.72 -17.03
C ALA A 232 -25.99 25.24 -15.59
N SER A 233 -25.13 26.26 -15.43
CA SER A 233 -24.86 26.89 -14.13
C SER A 233 -26.09 27.57 -13.54
N ARG A 234 -26.89 28.29 -14.34
CA ARG A 234 -28.16 28.89 -13.90
C ARG A 234 -29.19 27.86 -13.42
N GLN A 235 -29.32 26.74 -14.11
CA GLN A 235 -30.29 25.71 -13.76
C GLN A 235 -29.90 24.89 -12.51
N LEU A 236 -28.60 24.72 -12.24
CA LEU A 236 -28.11 24.09 -11.03
C LEU A 236 -28.21 25.01 -9.80
N ALA A 237 -28.01 26.31 -9.98
CA ALA A 237 -28.22 27.32 -8.94
C ALA A 237 -29.70 27.45 -8.53
N MET A 238 -30.63 27.32 -9.48
CA MET A 238 -32.07 27.44 -9.21
C MET A 238 -32.66 26.26 -8.44
N ASN A 239 -32.09 25.05 -8.52
CA ASN A 239 -32.56 23.86 -7.80
C ASN A 239 -31.98 23.70 -6.40
N GLY A 240 -31.09 24.58 -5.98
CA GLY A 240 -30.38 24.54 -4.68
C GLY A 240 -31.09 25.31 -3.57
N LYS A 241 -32.40 25.07 -3.31
CA LYS A 241 -33.10 25.70 -2.16
C LYS A 241 -32.67 25.22 -0.77
N ASN A 242 -31.72 24.29 -0.67
CA ASN A 242 -31.17 23.87 0.62
C ASN A 242 -29.82 24.57 0.90
N LYS A 243 -29.90 25.71 1.54
CA LYS A 243 -28.83 26.66 1.93
C LYS A 243 -27.82 26.14 2.98
N LYS A 244 -27.58 24.84 3.18
CA LYS A 244 -26.74 24.37 4.31
C LYS A 244 -25.38 23.78 3.96
N GLN A 245 -24.99 23.66 2.70
CA GLN A 245 -23.60 23.40 2.32
C GLN A 245 -23.17 24.45 1.31
N ALA A 246 -22.27 25.32 1.70
CA ALA A 246 -21.57 26.22 0.79
C ALA A 246 -20.72 25.37 -0.14
N MET A 247 -21.29 25.00 -1.31
CA MET A 247 -20.53 24.42 -2.40
C MET A 247 -19.69 25.55 -3.00
N GLY A 248 -18.40 25.37 -3.04
CA GLY A 248 -17.45 26.38 -3.50
C GLY A 248 -16.09 25.75 -3.78
N LEU A 249 -15.12 26.60 -3.94
CA LEU A 249 -13.73 26.21 -4.14
C LEU A 249 -13.22 25.37 -2.97
N ASN A 250 -12.66 24.19 -3.24
CA ASN A 250 -12.07 23.31 -2.25
C ASN A 250 -10.54 23.26 -2.43
N GLU A 251 -9.81 23.87 -1.49
CA GLU A 251 -8.36 23.92 -1.53
C GLU A 251 -7.68 22.65 -0.97
N ASN A 252 -8.43 21.75 -0.32
CA ASN A 252 -7.81 20.61 0.36
C ASN A 252 -7.00 19.74 -0.60
N TYR A 253 -7.62 19.31 -1.71
CA TYR A 253 -6.89 18.50 -2.68
C TYR A 253 -5.75 19.27 -3.36
N ALA A 254 -5.96 20.55 -3.69
CA ALA A 254 -4.92 21.39 -4.28
C ALA A 254 -3.68 21.47 -3.38
N ARG A 255 -3.88 21.66 -2.08
CA ARG A 255 -2.82 21.70 -1.08
C ARG A 255 -2.08 20.36 -1.00
N GLU A 256 -2.81 19.27 -0.86
CA GLU A 256 -2.22 17.95 -0.75
C GLU A 256 -1.49 17.51 -2.05
N LEU A 257 -2.02 17.91 -3.21
CA LEU A 257 -1.37 17.67 -4.50
C LEU A 257 0.00 18.34 -4.57
N MET A 258 0.10 19.60 -4.14
CA MET A 258 1.36 20.34 -4.15
C MET A 258 2.28 19.89 -3.01
N GLU A 259 1.76 19.76 -1.79
CA GLU A 259 2.55 19.52 -0.59
C GLU A 259 2.97 18.05 -0.44
N LEU A 260 2.02 17.11 -0.56
CA LEU A 260 2.29 15.70 -0.25
C LEU A 260 2.62 14.88 -1.49
N HIS A 261 1.93 15.14 -2.60
CA HIS A 261 2.06 14.30 -3.78
C HIS A 261 3.21 14.73 -4.71
N THR A 262 3.58 16.04 -4.69
CA THR A 262 4.60 16.57 -5.61
C THR A 262 5.68 17.38 -4.90
N LEU A 263 5.57 18.69 -4.83
CA LEU A 263 6.63 19.65 -4.47
C LEU A 263 7.21 19.47 -3.06
N GLY A 264 6.37 19.18 -2.08
CA GLY A 264 6.75 19.17 -0.68
C GLY A 264 6.43 20.49 0.03
N VAL A 265 6.51 20.51 1.36
CA VAL A 265 6.24 21.70 2.20
C VAL A 265 7.11 22.88 1.77
N ASP A 266 8.38 22.62 1.45
CA ASP A 266 9.37 23.64 1.06
C ASP A 266 9.45 23.80 -0.48
N GLY A 267 8.39 23.46 -1.21
CA GLY A 267 8.35 23.44 -2.67
C GLY A 267 8.21 24.79 -3.35
N GLY A 268 8.36 25.92 -2.61
CA GLY A 268 8.41 27.27 -3.16
C GLY A 268 7.07 27.85 -3.63
N TYR A 269 5.94 27.18 -3.36
CA TYR A 269 4.59 27.67 -3.69
C TYR A 269 4.02 28.57 -2.59
N SER A 270 3.15 29.48 -2.98
CA SER A 270 2.42 30.38 -2.09
C SER A 270 0.97 29.90 -1.85
N GLN A 271 0.29 30.51 -0.86
CA GLN A 271 -1.15 30.29 -0.67
C GLN A 271 -1.96 30.68 -1.93
N LYS A 272 -1.51 31.67 -2.69
CA LYS A 272 -2.12 32.06 -3.96
C LYS A 272 -2.04 30.90 -4.98
N ASP A 273 -0.89 30.23 -5.08
CA ASP A 273 -0.74 29.08 -5.98
C ASP A 273 -1.70 27.95 -5.59
N VAL A 274 -1.89 27.67 -4.30
CA VAL A 274 -2.87 26.68 -3.82
C VAL A 274 -4.29 27.04 -4.28
N THR A 275 -4.69 28.31 -4.16
CA THR A 275 -5.99 28.78 -4.61
C THR A 275 -6.14 28.66 -6.13
N GLU A 276 -5.12 29.03 -6.90
CA GLU A 276 -5.12 28.90 -8.37
C GLU A 276 -5.19 27.41 -8.80
N VAL A 277 -4.44 26.51 -8.14
CA VAL A 277 -4.52 25.06 -8.37
C VAL A 277 -5.91 24.53 -8.04
N ALA A 278 -6.53 25.00 -6.96
CA ALA A 278 -7.90 24.60 -6.62
C ALA A 278 -8.90 25.05 -7.70
N ARG A 279 -8.72 26.23 -8.31
CA ARG A 279 -9.52 26.72 -9.46
C ARG A 279 -9.37 25.82 -10.68
N VAL A 280 -8.13 25.35 -10.98
CA VAL A 280 -7.87 24.39 -12.06
C VAL A 280 -8.61 23.07 -11.85
N LEU A 281 -8.72 22.60 -10.62
CA LEU A 281 -9.31 21.29 -10.28
C LEU A 281 -10.84 21.35 -10.07
N THR A 282 -11.47 22.51 -10.25
CA THR A 282 -12.93 22.63 -10.20
C THR A 282 -13.59 21.84 -11.33
N GLY A 283 -14.76 21.28 -11.06
CA GLY A 283 -15.51 20.48 -12.03
C GLY A 283 -15.02 19.03 -12.20
N TRP A 284 -13.91 18.63 -11.54
CA TRP A 284 -13.45 17.25 -11.51
C TRP A 284 -14.29 16.44 -10.53
N THR A 285 -15.03 15.47 -11.02
CA THR A 285 -15.97 14.66 -10.23
C THR A 285 -16.00 13.22 -10.76
N MET A 286 -17.03 12.45 -10.39
CA MET A 286 -17.15 11.05 -10.74
C MET A 286 -18.60 10.60 -10.92
N ARG A 287 -18.81 9.51 -11.66
CA ARG A 287 -20.08 8.77 -11.74
C ARG A 287 -20.26 7.83 -10.55
N GLY A 288 -21.49 7.36 -10.39
CA GLY A 288 -21.85 6.37 -9.39
C GLY A 288 -22.17 6.95 -8.03
N ARG A 289 -22.09 6.13 -7.00
CA ARG A 289 -22.51 6.43 -5.62
C ARG A 289 -21.90 7.73 -5.07
N GLY A 290 -20.62 7.97 -5.36
CA GLY A 290 -19.88 9.15 -4.84
C GLY A 290 -20.24 10.45 -5.56
N GLY A 291 -20.60 10.42 -6.84
CA GLY A 291 -21.02 11.58 -7.64
C GLY A 291 -22.47 11.99 -7.37
N GLY A 292 -23.25 11.06 -6.83
CA GLY A 292 -24.66 11.26 -6.49
C GLY A 292 -25.57 11.41 -7.71
N GLN A 293 -26.88 11.50 -7.44
CA GLN A 293 -27.92 11.63 -8.48
C GLN A 293 -27.77 12.91 -9.33
N ARG A 294 -27.02 13.90 -8.85
CA ARG A 294 -26.79 15.14 -9.59
C ARG A 294 -25.94 14.89 -10.83
N VAL A 295 -24.82 14.15 -10.68
CA VAL A 295 -23.93 13.84 -11.81
C VAL A 295 -24.67 12.96 -12.83
N GLU A 296 -25.39 11.94 -12.37
CA GLU A 296 -26.16 11.06 -13.28
C GLU A 296 -27.21 11.84 -14.09
N ARG A 297 -27.99 12.72 -13.46
CA ARG A 297 -28.93 13.58 -14.15
C ARG A 297 -28.28 14.52 -15.17
N VAL A 298 -27.07 15.00 -14.89
CA VAL A 298 -26.32 15.82 -15.84
C VAL A 298 -25.86 15.01 -17.04
N LEU A 299 -25.35 13.81 -16.80
CA LEU A 299 -24.92 12.89 -17.86
C LEU A 299 -26.08 12.46 -18.77
N GLU A 300 -27.29 12.24 -18.21
CA GLU A 300 -28.48 11.91 -18.97
C GLU A 300 -28.96 13.08 -19.82
N ARG A 301 -28.91 14.30 -19.27
CA ARG A 301 -29.50 15.48 -19.92
C ARG A 301 -28.55 16.22 -20.85
N PHE A 302 -27.25 16.15 -20.62
CA PHE A 302 -26.23 16.90 -21.34
C PHE A 302 -25.00 16.02 -21.67
N PRO A 303 -25.17 14.85 -22.31
CA PRO A 303 -24.07 13.91 -22.56
C PRO A 303 -22.92 14.53 -23.37
N ASP A 304 -23.26 15.42 -24.33
CA ASP A 304 -22.26 16.08 -25.20
C ASP A 304 -21.53 17.26 -24.55
N GLN A 305 -21.92 17.66 -23.34
CA GLN A 305 -21.32 18.78 -22.59
C GLN A 305 -20.44 18.33 -21.43
N VAL A 306 -20.15 17.04 -21.32
CA VAL A 306 -19.36 16.46 -20.26
C VAL A 306 -18.24 15.61 -20.84
N GLU A 307 -17.09 15.62 -20.18
CA GLU A 307 -16.00 14.73 -20.56
C GLU A 307 -15.92 13.58 -19.56
N THR A 308 -15.86 12.35 -20.05
CA THR A 308 -15.77 11.15 -19.24
C THR A 308 -14.42 10.46 -19.44
N GLY A 309 -13.84 9.96 -18.37
CA GLY A 309 -12.58 9.24 -18.37
C GLY A 309 -12.70 7.82 -17.80
N GLN A 310 -11.55 7.18 -17.63
CA GLN A 310 -11.45 5.87 -16.97
C GLN A 310 -11.92 5.94 -15.51
N ASN A 311 -12.22 4.80 -14.92
CA ASN A 311 -12.57 4.67 -13.49
C ASN A 311 -13.69 5.60 -13.03
N ASN A 312 -14.72 5.78 -13.85
CA ASN A 312 -15.87 6.64 -13.55
C ASN A 312 -15.54 8.15 -13.40
N PHE A 313 -14.38 8.62 -13.84
CA PHE A 313 -14.06 10.04 -13.84
C PHE A 313 -15.00 10.83 -14.75
N VAL A 314 -15.41 12.03 -14.29
CA VAL A 314 -16.22 12.97 -15.05
C VAL A 314 -15.69 14.38 -14.85
N PHE A 315 -15.56 15.12 -15.92
CA PHE A 315 -15.33 16.56 -15.89
C PHE A 315 -16.62 17.29 -16.30
N LEU A 316 -17.03 18.27 -15.48
CA LEU A 316 -18.20 19.09 -15.68
C LEU A 316 -17.78 20.53 -16.01
N PRO A 317 -17.69 20.91 -17.32
CA PRO A 317 -17.17 22.21 -17.74
C PRO A 317 -17.91 23.41 -17.14
N PHE A 318 -19.20 23.27 -16.90
CA PHE A 318 -20.04 24.33 -16.32
C PHE A 318 -19.84 24.51 -14.79
N LEU A 319 -19.11 23.63 -14.11
CA LEU A 319 -18.67 23.79 -12.73
C LEU A 319 -17.21 24.23 -12.63
N HIS A 320 -16.52 24.29 -13.75
CA HIS A 320 -15.12 24.67 -13.83
C HIS A 320 -14.94 26.18 -13.92
N ASP A 321 -13.94 26.70 -13.22
CA ASP A 321 -13.49 28.09 -13.33
C ASP A 321 -12.66 28.25 -14.61
N SER A 322 -13.27 28.88 -15.63
CA SER A 322 -12.64 29.06 -16.93
C SER A 322 -11.75 30.30 -17.05
N GLY A 323 -11.57 31.09 -15.98
CA GLY A 323 -10.71 32.26 -15.98
C GLY A 323 -9.24 31.92 -16.11
N ALA A 324 -8.44 32.88 -16.59
CA ALA A 324 -6.98 32.74 -16.61
C ALA A 324 -6.41 32.59 -15.19
N LYS A 325 -5.30 31.86 -15.04
CA LYS A 325 -4.64 31.59 -13.77
C LYS A 325 -3.11 31.72 -13.93
N THR A 326 -2.43 31.92 -12.81
CA THR A 326 -0.96 31.91 -12.78
C THR A 326 -0.52 31.02 -11.61
N ILE A 327 0.25 29.94 -11.90
CA ILE A 327 0.67 28.94 -10.94
C ILE A 327 2.18 28.79 -11.04
N LEU A 328 2.90 28.96 -9.93
CA LEU A 328 4.36 28.87 -9.90
C LEU A 328 5.03 29.74 -11.01
N GLY A 329 4.49 30.91 -11.27
CA GLY A 329 4.96 31.81 -12.32
C GLY A 329 4.57 31.43 -13.76
N ASN A 330 3.89 30.30 -13.98
CA ASN A 330 3.43 29.84 -15.29
C ASN A 330 2.01 30.34 -15.56
N ASN A 331 1.76 30.83 -16.78
CA ASN A 331 0.45 31.32 -17.20
C ASN A 331 -0.41 30.18 -17.74
N PHE A 332 -1.63 30.10 -17.25
CA PHE A 332 -2.70 29.20 -17.70
C PHE A 332 -3.77 30.05 -18.40
N PRO A 333 -3.87 29.99 -19.73
CA PRO A 333 -4.84 30.78 -20.47
C PRO A 333 -6.28 30.43 -20.11
N ALA A 334 -7.20 31.40 -20.22
CA ALA A 334 -8.61 31.17 -19.99
C ALA A 334 -9.20 30.14 -20.99
N GLY A 335 -10.22 29.38 -20.53
CA GLY A 335 -11.04 28.53 -21.39
C GLY A 335 -10.45 27.17 -21.76
N GLN A 336 -9.41 26.70 -21.09
CA GLN A 336 -8.72 25.43 -21.43
C GLN A 336 -9.47 24.17 -20.93
N GLY A 337 -10.40 24.29 -20.00
CA GLY A 337 -11.21 23.17 -19.50
C GLY A 337 -10.36 22.04 -18.88
N LEU A 338 -10.63 20.78 -19.24
CA LEU A 338 -9.93 19.62 -18.68
C LEU A 338 -8.41 19.64 -18.95
N SER A 339 -8.00 20.17 -20.11
CA SER A 339 -6.58 20.23 -20.50
C SER A 339 -5.74 21.11 -19.58
N GLU A 340 -6.36 22.06 -18.89
CA GLU A 340 -5.70 22.89 -17.87
C GLU A 340 -5.20 22.05 -16.69
N GLY A 341 -6.01 21.09 -16.24
CA GLY A 341 -5.61 20.16 -15.19
C GLY A 341 -4.50 19.19 -15.63
N GLU A 342 -4.53 18.72 -16.89
CA GLU A 342 -3.44 17.91 -17.43
C GLU A 342 -2.13 18.70 -17.48
N HIS A 343 -2.18 19.95 -17.96
CA HIS A 343 -1.00 20.83 -17.99
C HIS A 343 -0.44 21.11 -16.58
N LEU A 344 -1.33 21.31 -15.58
CA LEU A 344 -0.92 21.42 -14.17
C LEU A 344 -0.15 20.19 -13.71
N LEU A 345 -0.68 18.98 -13.97
CA LEU A 345 -0.02 17.74 -13.57
C LEU A 345 1.30 17.51 -14.30
N ASP A 346 1.42 17.94 -15.57
CA ASP A 346 2.68 17.94 -16.32
C ASP A 346 3.72 18.83 -15.65
N LEU A 347 3.34 20.08 -15.33
CA LEU A 347 4.19 21.05 -14.65
C LEU A 347 4.71 20.50 -13.31
N LEU A 348 3.82 19.99 -12.46
CA LEU A 348 4.18 19.49 -11.15
C LEU A 348 5.06 18.22 -11.20
N ALA A 349 4.85 17.35 -12.18
CA ALA A 349 5.58 16.09 -12.30
C ALA A 349 7.05 16.27 -12.68
N VAL A 350 7.39 17.32 -13.45
CA VAL A 350 8.77 17.58 -13.90
C VAL A 350 9.53 18.56 -13.02
N ASP A 351 8.85 19.14 -12.01
CA ASP A 351 9.44 20.14 -11.12
C ASP A 351 10.64 19.58 -10.34
N PRO A 352 11.75 20.32 -10.21
CA PRO A 352 12.93 19.89 -9.46
C PRO A 352 12.65 19.56 -7.98
N HIS A 353 11.72 20.25 -7.32
CA HIS A 353 11.33 19.94 -5.94
C HIS A 353 10.64 18.59 -5.88
N THR A 354 9.76 18.27 -6.83
CA THR A 354 9.14 16.95 -6.97
C THR A 354 10.20 15.87 -7.17
N ALA A 355 11.15 16.08 -8.07
CA ALA A 355 12.23 15.13 -8.32
C ALA A 355 13.05 14.86 -7.04
N ASN A 356 13.43 15.90 -6.32
CA ASN A 356 14.19 15.78 -5.07
C ASN A 356 13.38 15.07 -3.97
N ARG A 357 12.10 15.41 -3.82
CA ARG A 357 11.19 14.79 -2.84
C ARG A 357 11.01 13.29 -3.12
N ILE A 358 10.72 12.91 -4.36
CA ILE A 358 10.55 11.52 -4.74
C ILE A 358 11.87 10.75 -4.59
N ALA A 359 12.99 11.33 -5.03
CA ALA A 359 14.32 10.76 -4.83
C ALA A 359 14.62 10.48 -3.35
N ARG A 360 14.34 11.45 -2.46
CA ARG A 360 14.51 11.26 -1.02
C ARG A 360 13.61 10.14 -0.48
N LYS A 361 12.34 10.05 -0.90
CA LYS A 361 11.44 8.96 -0.51
C LYS A 361 11.98 7.58 -0.93
N PHE A 362 12.48 7.46 -2.16
CA PHE A 362 13.12 6.22 -2.63
C PHE A 362 14.37 5.87 -1.82
N ALA A 363 15.24 6.84 -1.54
CA ALA A 363 16.43 6.62 -0.74
C ALA A 363 16.09 6.19 0.71
N VAL A 364 15.10 6.85 1.33
CA VAL A 364 14.60 6.47 2.66
C VAL A 364 14.00 5.06 2.64
N ARG A 365 13.23 4.72 1.63
CA ARG A 365 12.60 3.38 1.52
C ARG A 365 13.63 2.27 1.35
N PHE A 366 14.61 2.46 0.48
CA PHE A 366 15.46 1.37 -0.01
C PHE A 366 16.90 1.39 0.52
N ILE A 367 17.40 2.52 1.01
CA ILE A 367 18.79 2.61 1.48
C ILE A 367 18.85 2.72 3.02
N CYS A 368 18.48 3.86 3.60
CA CYS A 368 18.51 4.08 5.05
C CYS A 368 17.57 5.23 5.46
N ASP A 369 17.34 5.39 6.77
CA ASP A 369 16.42 6.42 7.29
C ASP A 369 16.93 7.85 7.04
N GLU A 370 18.24 8.05 7.02
CA GLU A 370 18.90 9.34 6.76
C GLU A 370 19.90 9.20 5.60
N PRO A 371 19.41 9.21 4.33
CA PRO A 371 20.29 9.15 3.17
C PRO A 371 21.07 10.45 3.02
N ASP A 372 22.33 10.34 2.59
CA ASP A 372 23.16 11.52 2.30
C ASP A 372 22.61 12.33 1.13
N SER A 373 22.91 13.65 1.14
CA SER A 373 22.39 14.59 0.12
C SER A 373 22.92 14.30 -1.28
N GLY A 374 24.12 13.74 -1.41
CA GLY A 374 24.73 13.38 -2.71
C GLY A 374 23.98 12.24 -3.38
N THR A 375 23.63 11.19 -2.61
CA THR A 375 22.79 10.07 -3.06
C THR A 375 21.41 10.56 -3.50
N VAL A 376 20.76 11.42 -2.70
CA VAL A 376 19.46 12.00 -3.05
C VAL A 376 19.54 12.81 -4.34
N ALA A 377 20.55 13.68 -4.47
CA ALA A 377 20.76 14.49 -5.67
C ALA A 377 21.02 13.64 -6.93
N GLN A 378 21.77 12.53 -6.79
CA GLN A 378 21.97 11.59 -7.90
C GLN A 378 20.65 10.95 -8.34
N LEU A 379 19.85 10.47 -7.40
CA LEU A 379 18.53 9.89 -7.69
C LEU A 379 17.57 10.93 -8.30
N ALA A 380 17.60 12.19 -7.84
CA ALA A 380 16.79 13.26 -8.41
C ALA A 380 17.15 13.51 -9.89
N ARG A 381 18.45 13.49 -10.25
CA ARG A 381 18.88 13.56 -11.66
C ARG A 381 18.36 12.38 -12.49
N VAL A 382 18.39 11.16 -11.92
CA VAL A 382 17.82 9.97 -12.59
C VAL A 382 16.32 10.13 -12.79
N PHE A 383 15.59 10.60 -11.77
CA PHE A 383 14.15 10.86 -11.89
C PHE A 383 13.86 11.82 -13.05
N GLN A 384 14.56 12.96 -13.14
CA GLN A 384 14.37 13.93 -14.21
C GLN A 384 14.75 13.35 -15.58
N SER A 385 15.94 12.73 -15.73
CA SER A 385 16.42 12.21 -17.02
C SER A 385 15.62 11.01 -17.52
N SER A 386 14.98 10.24 -16.64
CA SER A 386 14.11 9.11 -16.99
C SER A 386 12.63 9.48 -17.10
N ASN A 387 12.30 10.76 -17.06
CA ASN A 387 10.93 11.26 -17.05
C ASN A 387 10.07 10.63 -15.92
N GLY A 388 10.64 10.51 -14.71
CA GLY A 388 9.97 9.98 -13.55
C GLY A 388 9.78 8.46 -13.54
N SER A 389 10.60 7.67 -14.22
CA SER A 389 10.49 6.22 -14.26
C SER A 389 10.86 5.57 -12.91
N SER A 390 9.89 4.91 -12.26
CA SER A 390 10.11 4.14 -11.04
C SER A 390 11.12 3.00 -11.24
N ALA A 391 11.05 2.32 -12.39
CA ALA A 391 11.99 1.25 -12.73
C ALA A 391 13.43 1.77 -12.85
N ALA A 392 13.62 2.94 -13.47
CA ALA A 392 14.93 3.58 -13.57
C ALA A 392 15.47 3.98 -12.19
N MET A 393 14.61 4.47 -11.30
CA MET A 393 14.95 4.81 -9.91
C MET A 393 15.41 3.59 -9.12
N VAL A 394 14.69 2.47 -9.22
CA VAL A 394 15.08 1.20 -8.58
C VAL A 394 16.43 0.70 -9.12
N LYS A 395 16.64 0.76 -10.44
CA LYS A 395 17.91 0.37 -11.07
C LYS A 395 19.07 1.28 -10.63
N ALA A 396 18.81 2.57 -10.48
CA ALA A 396 19.82 3.51 -9.96
C ALA A 396 20.18 3.24 -8.50
N ILE A 397 19.22 2.86 -7.67
CA ILE A 397 19.45 2.44 -6.28
C ILE A 397 20.33 1.18 -6.26
N TYR A 398 19.97 0.15 -7.01
CA TYR A 398 20.76 -1.09 -7.12
C TYR A 398 22.21 -0.82 -7.51
N ASN A 399 22.44 0.09 -8.45
CA ASN A 399 23.79 0.46 -8.92
C ASN A 399 24.51 1.44 -7.97
N SER A 400 23.83 1.98 -6.95
CA SER A 400 24.42 2.95 -6.03
C SER A 400 25.34 2.25 -5.00
N PRO A 401 26.57 2.73 -4.79
CA PRO A 401 27.41 2.24 -3.69
C PRO A 401 26.75 2.39 -2.31
N ALA A 402 25.89 3.41 -2.13
CA ALA A 402 25.18 3.63 -0.88
C ALA A 402 24.23 2.47 -0.54
N PHE A 403 23.61 1.83 -1.53
CA PHE A 403 22.73 0.67 -1.32
C PHE A 403 23.48 -0.54 -0.76
N TRP A 404 24.70 -0.78 -1.21
CA TRP A 404 25.54 -1.91 -0.80
C TRP A 404 26.42 -1.62 0.42
N SER A 405 26.39 -0.39 0.92
CA SER A 405 27.25 0.03 2.06
C SER A 405 26.87 -0.69 3.35
N GLN A 406 27.88 -0.81 4.27
CA GLN A 406 27.64 -1.35 5.61
C GLN A 406 26.55 -0.56 6.37
N GLN A 407 26.41 0.74 6.08
CA GLN A 407 25.36 1.58 6.68
C GLN A 407 23.96 1.25 6.17
N SER A 408 23.84 0.69 4.97
CA SER A 408 22.56 0.24 4.41
C SER A 408 22.16 -1.16 4.88
N LEU A 409 23.15 -2.03 5.14
CA LEU A 409 22.89 -3.42 5.52
C LEU A 409 22.12 -3.49 6.84
N ARG A 410 20.89 -4.03 6.80
CA ARG A 410 19.99 -4.14 7.95
C ARG A 410 19.76 -2.82 8.69
N ALA A 411 19.83 -1.69 7.98
CA ALA A 411 19.61 -0.36 8.56
C ALA A 411 18.13 -0.10 8.85
N LYS A 412 17.24 -0.67 8.05
CA LYS A 412 15.80 -0.43 8.14
C LYS A 412 15.09 -1.48 8.99
N VAL A 413 14.21 -1.04 9.89
CA VAL A 413 13.29 -1.93 10.57
C VAL A 413 12.14 -2.28 9.64
N LYS A 414 11.79 -3.55 9.55
CA LYS A 414 10.59 -3.99 8.83
C LYS A 414 9.35 -3.39 9.47
N ASN A 415 8.46 -2.78 8.67
CA ASN A 415 7.13 -2.46 9.17
C ASN A 415 6.36 -3.74 9.55
N PRO A 416 5.21 -3.65 10.23
CA PRO A 416 4.47 -4.84 10.66
C PRO A 416 4.03 -5.75 9.51
N LEU A 417 3.62 -5.22 8.36
CA LEU A 417 3.29 -6.03 7.18
C LEU A 417 4.52 -6.77 6.65
N GLU A 418 5.64 -6.08 6.48
CA GLU A 418 6.90 -6.69 6.02
C GLU A 418 7.39 -7.77 6.99
N TYR A 419 7.32 -7.51 8.29
CA TYR A 419 7.71 -8.49 9.30
C TYR A 419 6.82 -9.73 9.26
N THR A 420 5.50 -9.54 9.23
CA THR A 420 4.52 -10.62 9.20
C THR A 420 4.68 -11.48 7.94
N VAL A 421 4.71 -10.84 6.79
CA VAL A 421 4.83 -11.54 5.49
C VAL A 421 6.18 -12.24 5.36
N SER A 422 7.29 -11.57 5.71
CA SER A 422 8.62 -12.19 5.64
C SER A 422 8.76 -13.39 6.56
N SER A 423 8.09 -13.39 7.72
CA SER A 423 8.06 -14.53 8.63
C SER A 423 7.32 -15.73 8.02
N VAL A 424 6.18 -15.50 7.37
CA VAL A 424 5.45 -16.55 6.66
C VAL A 424 6.29 -17.09 5.50
N ARG A 425 6.87 -16.20 4.69
CA ARG A 425 7.67 -16.57 3.51
C ARG A 425 8.89 -17.40 3.87
N ILE A 426 9.68 -16.97 4.84
CA ILE A 426 10.92 -17.66 5.23
C ILE A 426 10.66 -19.05 5.82
N LEU A 427 9.50 -19.25 6.47
CA LEU A 427 9.08 -20.56 6.97
C LEU A 427 8.40 -21.44 5.89
N GLY A 428 8.25 -20.93 4.66
CA GLY A 428 7.50 -21.62 3.60
C GLY A 428 6.02 -21.81 3.94
N GLY A 429 5.45 -20.84 4.67
CA GLY A 429 4.07 -20.89 5.15
C GLY A 429 3.07 -20.83 3.99
N GLN A 430 1.94 -21.53 4.15
CA GLN A 430 0.83 -21.59 3.21
C GLN A 430 -0.40 -20.93 3.81
N LEU A 431 -1.02 -20.00 3.06
CA LEU A 431 -2.26 -19.36 3.48
C LEU A 431 -3.44 -20.27 3.18
N GLN A 432 -4.30 -20.43 4.16
CA GLN A 432 -5.61 -21.06 4.02
C GLN A 432 -6.62 -19.94 3.75
N THR A 433 -6.67 -19.47 2.51
CA THR A 433 -7.58 -18.41 2.08
C THR A 433 -9.05 -18.85 2.15
N PRO A 434 -10.00 -17.91 2.31
CA PRO A 434 -9.84 -16.44 2.42
C PRO A 434 -9.58 -15.95 3.86
N GLU A 435 -9.57 -16.81 4.87
CA GLU A 435 -9.58 -16.42 6.28
C GLU A 435 -8.22 -16.63 6.96
N THR A 436 -7.43 -15.59 7.06
CA THR A 436 -6.19 -15.58 7.86
C THR A 436 -6.23 -14.51 8.94
N GLN A 437 -5.58 -14.78 10.07
CA GLN A 437 -5.40 -13.80 11.15
C GLN A 437 -4.21 -12.86 10.93
N LEU A 438 -3.45 -13.00 9.86
CA LEU A 438 -2.28 -12.14 9.58
C LEU A 438 -2.62 -10.64 9.66
N PRO A 439 -3.75 -10.15 9.07
CA PRO A 439 -4.12 -8.73 9.19
C PRO A 439 -4.27 -8.23 10.63
N ILE A 440 -4.78 -9.08 11.52
CA ILE A 440 -4.97 -8.74 12.94
C ILE A 440 -3.61 -8.59 13.64
N TRP A 441 -2.64 -9.46 13.31
CA TRP A 441 -1.30 -9.36 13.85
C TRP A 441 -0.57 -8.12 13.35
N VAL A 442 -0.74 -7.75 12.06
CA VAL A 442 -0.19 -6.51 11.49
C VAL A 442 -0.75 -5.28 12.23
N GLU A 443 -2.08 -5.24 12.46
CA GLU A 443 -2.75 -4.15 13.18
C GLU A 443 -2.26 -4.03 14.64
N ARG A 444 -2.09 -5.15 15.35
CA ARG A 444 -1.57 -5.18 16.73
C ARG A 444 -0.13 -4.68 16.86
N MET A 445 0.67 -4.87 15.82
CA MET A 445 2.02 -4.34 15.74
C MET A 445 2.05 -2.86 15.30
N GLY A 446 0.88 -2.20 15.15
CA GLY A 446 0.74 -0.77 14.92
C GLY A 446 0.47 -0.35 13.49
N GLU A 447 0.34 -1.26 12.54
CA GLU A 447 0.01 -0.94 11.13
C GLU A 447 -1.40 -1.40 10.77
N ASN A 448 -2.33 -0.46 10.74
CA ASN A 448 -3.69 -0.73 10.27
C ASN A 448 -3.71 -0.63 8.73
N MET A 449 -3.67 -1.77 8.03
CA MET A 449 -3.63 -1.79 6.56
C MET A 449 -4.76 -0.95 5.94
N TYR A 450 -4.39 -0.02 5.06
CA TYR A 450 -5.28 0.99 4.46
C TYR A 450 -5.96 1.92 5.48
N GLY A 451 -5.53 1.91 6.74
CA GLY A 451 -6.17 2.65 7.84
C GLY A 451 -5.42 3.89 8.29
N CYS A 452 -4.33 4.28 7.62
CA CYS A 452 -3.64 5.54 7.91
C CYS A 452 -4.58 6.71 7.64
N VAL A 453 -4.94 7.46 8.69
CA VAL A 453 -5.92 8.54 8.60
C VAL A 453 -5.34 9.79 7.90
N PRO A 454 -4.12 10.24 8.20
CA PRO A 454 -3.53 11.37 7.49
C PRO A 454 -3.22 11.05 6.01
N PRO A 455 -3.41 12.00 5.09
CA PRO A 455 -3.05 11.83 3.68
C PRO A 455 -1.55 11.65 3.44
N THR A 456 -0.70 11.95 4.43
CA THR A 456 0.75 11.71 4.41
C THR A 456 1.14 10.25 4.26
N GLY A 457 0.24 9.31 4.59
CA GLY A 457 0.55 7.89 4.73
C GLY A 457 1.34 7.56 6.00
N TYR A 458 1.69 6.30 6.19
CA TYR A 458 2.57 5.86 7.27
C TYR A 458 4.01 6.32 7.05
N PRO A 459 4.72 6.75 8.10
CA PRO A 459 6.13 7.13 7.98
C PRO A 459 7.01 5.91 7.68
N ASP A 460 7.94 6.06 6.73
CA ASP A 460 8.89 5.02 6.35
C ASP A 460 10.22 5.17 7.10
N ARG A 461 10.13 5.28 8.44
CA ARG A 461 11.28 5.41 9.36
C ARG A 461 11.23 4.31 10.41
N SER A 462 12.38 3.76 10.72
CA SER A 462 12.55 2.62 11.64
C SER A 462 12.00 2.91 13.04
N GLU A 463 12.18 4.12 13.55
CA GLU A 463 11.74 4.54 14.89
C GLU A 463 10.22 4.45 15.10
N GLN A 464 9.44 4.58 14.02
CA GLN A 464 7.97 4.54 14.08
C GLN A 464 7.43 3.13 14.30
N TRP A 465 8.23 2.11 14.04
CA TRP A 465 7.81 0.71 14.06
C TRP A 465 8.34 -0.08 15.26
N ILE A 466 9.12 0.55 16.14
CA ILE A 466 9.68 -0.07 17.35
C ILE A 466 9.24 0.70 18.60
N SER A 467 8.49 0.00 19.45
CA SER A 467 8.22 0.38 20.84
C SER A 467 8.24 -0.87 21.68
N SER A 468 8.29 -0.74 23.00
CA SER A 468 8.25 -1.89 23.90
C SER A 468 7.02 -2.77 23.66
N GLY A 469 5.85 -2.16 23.44
CA GLY A 469 4.61 -2.90 23.15
C GLY A 469 4.65 -3.62 21.81
N THR A 470 5.14 -2.97 20.75
CA THR A 470 5.19 -3.61 19.41
C THR A 470 6.21 -4.75 19.38
N LEU A 471 7.31 -4.66 20.14
CA LEU A 471 8.29 -5.76 20.26
C LEU A 471 7.68 -7.00 20.90
N VAL A 472 6.87 -6.85 21.96
CA VAL A 472 6.16 -7.98 22.58
C VAL A 472 5.23 -8.65 21.56
N TYR A 473 4.45 -7.89 20.78
CA TYR A 473 3.60 -8.47 19.74
C TYR A 473 4.39 -9.17 18.63
N ARG A 474 5.56 -8.66 18.27
CA ARG A 474 6.44 -9.31 17.28
C ARG A 474 6.96 -10.66 17.78
N VAL A 475 7.42 -10.73 19.02
CA VAL A 475 7.86 -11.98 19.65
C VAL A 475 6.69 -12.97 19.73
N ASN A 476 5.55 -12.54 20.22
CA ASN A 476 4.35 -13.40 20.35
C ASN A 476 3.90 -13.93 18.98
N PHE A 477 3.91 -13.08 17.94
CA PHE A 477 3.59 -13.50 16.58
C PHE A 477 4.58 -14.56 16.06
N ALA A 478 5.89 -14.36 16.29
CA ALA A 478 6.92 -15.30 15.87
C ALA A 478 6.68 -16.72 16.44
N PHE A 479 6.37 -16.80 17.73
CA PHE A 479 6.10 -18.08 18.39
C PHE A 479 4.72 -18.65 18.04
N ALA A 480 3.67 -17.82 17.88
CA ALA A 480 2.37 -18.27 17.40
C ALA A 480 2.47 -18.84 15.98
N LEU A 481 3.24 -18.19 15.09
CA LEU A 481 3.46 -18.67 13.73
C LEU A 481 4.26 -19.97 13.71
N ALA A 482 5.38 -20.03 14.43
CA ALA A 482 6.23 -21.22 14.50
C ALA A 482 5.54 -22.43 15.12
N SER A 483 4.58 -22.21 16.01
CA SER A 483 3.80 -23.27 16.64
C SER A 483 2.51 -23.65 15.90
N GLY A 484 2.20 -22.98 14.77
CA GLY A 484 0.99 -23.26 13.97
C GLY A 484 -0.29 -22.67 14.56
N HIS A 485 -0.19 -21.68 15.47
CA HIS A 485 -1.35 -21.06 16.15
C HIS A 485 -1.81 -19.74 15.48
N VAL A 486 -1.27 -19.40 14.32
CA VAL A 486 -1.83 -18.32 13.49
C VAL A 486 -2.91 -18.91 12.59
N ARG A 487 -4.17 -18.67 12.92
CA ARG A 487 -5.31 -19.18 12.15
C ARG A 487 -5.22 -18.77 10.68
N GLY A 488 -5.47 -19.72 9.79
CA GLY A 488 -5.42 -19.51 8.34
C GLY A 488 -4.01 -19.52 7.76
N VAL A 489 -2.99 -19.94 8.54
CA VAL A 489 -1.62 -20.13 8.08
C VAL A 489 -1.13 -21.52 8.49
N LYS A 490 -0.70 -22.33 7.53
CA LYS A 490 -0.07 -23.61 7.76
C LYS A 490 1.43 -23.45 7.53
N VAL A 491 2.24 -23.72 8.56
CA VAL A 491 3.70 -23.65 8.49
C VAL A 491 4.27 -25.06 8.49
N PRO A 492 4.90 -25.50 7.39
CA PRO A 492 5.68 -26.73 7.40
C PRO A 492 7.04 -26.46 8.06
N LEU A 493 7.24 -26.97 9.28
CA LEU A 493 8.56 -26.95 9.93
C LEU A 493 9.21 -28.34 9.82
N PRO A 494 9.77 -28.74 8.69
CA PRO A 494 10.49 -30.00 8.62
C PRO A 494 11.88 -29.85 9.25
N GLN A 495 12.31 -30.93 9.88
CA GLN A 495 13.70 -31.08 10.33
C GLN A 495 14.65 -30.79 9.16
N GLY A 496 15.74 -30.08 9.41
CA GLY A 496 16.74 -29.73 8.38
C GLY A 496 16.52 -28.42 7.62
N LYS A 497 15.33 -27.81 7.64
CA LYS A 497 15.11 -26.49 7.01
C LYS A 497 15.52 -25.30 7.90
N LEU A 498 15.75 -25.52 9.18
CA LEU A 498 16.20 -24.47 10.12
C LEU A 498 17.55 -23.90 9.71
N GLU A 499 18.42 -24.69 9.13
CA GLU A 499 19.71 -24.25 8.58
C GLU A 499 19.51 -23.23 7.45
N LYS A 500 18.54 -23.48 6.54
CA LYS A 500 18.21 -22.55 5.46
C LYS A 500 17.60 -21.25 5.98
N ILE A 501 16.77 -21.33 7.03
CA ILE A 501 16.21 -20.16 7.70
C ILE A 501 17.33 -19.34 8.35
N ALA A 502 18.24 -20.01 9.09
CA ALA A 502 19.37 -19.34 9.71
C ALA A 502 20.29 -18.69 8.66
N ALA A 503 20.58 -19.37 7.56
CA ALA A 503 21.39 -18.83 6.46
C ALA A 503 20.69 -17.62 5.78
N ALA A 504 19.38 -17.64 5.60
CA ALA A 504 18.63 -16.54 5.01
C ALA A 504 18.56 -15.31 5.94
N VAL A 505 18.48 -15.54 7.27
CA VAL A 505 18.44 -14.46 8.27
C VAL A 505 19.85 -13.88 8.52
N MET A 506 20.86 -14.72 8.47
CA MET A 506 22.26 -14.35 8.74
C MET A 506 23.19 -14.81 7.60
N PRO A 507 23.04 -14.23 6.39
CA PRO A 507 23.80 -14.66 5.23
C PRO A 507 25.31 -14.48 5.43
N GLY A 508 26.09 -15.45 4.95
CA GLY A 508 27.54 -15.44 5.03
C GLY A 508 28.14 -15.76 6.40
N ARG A 509 27.31 -16.11 7.41
CA ARG A 509 27.79 -16.64 8.68
C ARG A 509 27.72 -18.16 8.71
N PRO A 510 28.71 -18.84 9.32
CA PRO A 510 28.61 -20.27 9.62
C PRO A 510 27.37 -20.57 10.47
N LEU A 511 26.75 -21.73 10.25
CA LEU A 511 25.50 -22.12 10.90
C LEU A 511 25.57 -22.07 12.43
N ASP A 512 26.69 -22.50 13.02
CA ASP A 512 26.93 -22.49 14.45
C ASP A 512 26.93 -21.06 15.02
N GLN A 513 27.52 -20.10 14.30
CA GLN A 513 27.49 -18.67 14.66
C GLN A 513 26.11 -18.06 14.46
N ALA A 514 25.41 -18.42 13.40
CA ALA A 514 24.05 -17.96 13.15
C ALA A 514 23.07 -18.45 14.24
N LEU A 515 23.30 -19.64 14.79
CA LEU A 515 22.50 -20.23 15.86
C LEU A 515 22.98 -19.84 17.28
N GLN A 516 24.08 -19.16 17.44
CA GLN A 516 24.63 -18.79 18.77
C GLN A 516 23.64 -17.97 19.62
N PRO A 517 22.99 -16.90 19.12
CA PRO A 517 21.98 -16.16 19.88
C PRO A 517 20.78 -17.04 20.25
N VAL A 518 20.44 -17.97 19.36
CA VAL A 518 19.34 -18.94 19.56
C VAL A 518 19.67 -19.88 20.71
N ARG A 519 20.89 -20.45 20.75
CA ARG A 519 21.34 -21.38 21.81
C ARG A 519 21.32 -20.72 23.18
N ALA A 520 21.75 -19.46 23.29
CA ALA A 520 21.69 -18.71 24.52
C ALA A 520 20.26 -18.56 25.06
N THR A 521 19.30 -18.30 24.17
CA THR A 521 17.88 -18.15 24.51
C THR A 521 17.20 -19.50 24.77
N LEU A 522 17.56 -20.57 24.04
CA LEU A 522 16.97 -21.91 24.22
C LEU A 522 17.13 -22.46 25.63
N ASN A 523 18.18 -22.09 26.32
CA ASN A 523 18.45 -22.52 27.72
C ASN A 523 17.68 -21.70 28.75
N ASN A 524 16.93 -20.65 28.34
CA ASN A 524 16.18 -19.78 29.24
C ASN A 524 14.71 -20.19 29.33
N SER A 525 14.36 -21.07 30.27
CA SER A 525 12.98 -21.53 30.47
C SER A 525 12.01 -20.37 30.80
N LYS A 526 12.46 -19.37 31.59
CA LYS A 526 11.65 -18.21 31.97
C LYS A 526 11.23 -17.37 30.77
N PHE A 527 12.07 -17.27 29.72
CA PHE A 527 11.73 -16.59 28.48
C PHE A 527 10.52 -17.25 27.80
N PHE A 528 10.53 -18.57 27.65
CA PHE A 528 9.43 -19.30 27.02
C PHE A 528 8.14 -19.26 27.85
N ASP A 529 8.23 -19.23 29.17
CA ASP A 529 7.10 -19.08 30.07
C ASP A 529 6.48 -17.67 29.94
N SER A 530 7.31 -16.62 29.83
CA SER A 530 6.82 -15.26 29.61
C SER A 530 6.12 -15.10 28.26
N VAL A 531 6.64 -15.69 27.19
CA VAL A 531 5.97 -15.67 25.86
C VAL A 531 4.59 -16.30 25.94
N ARG A 532 4.42 -17.40 26.67
CA ARG A 532 3.13 -18.06 26.84
C ARG A 532 2.12 -17.23 27.63
N THR A 533 2.56 -16.46 28.61
CA THR A 533 1.67 -15.68 29.50
C THR A 533 1.32 -14.29 28.94
N THR A 534 2.08 -13.77 27.97
CA THR A 534 1.87 -12.43 27.40
C THR A 534 0.98 -12.39 26.16
N LEU A 535 0.51 -13.55 25.69
CA LEU A 535 -0.43 -13.60 24.58
C LEU A 535 -1.79 -13.05 25.04
N PRO A 536 -2.34 -12.03 24.35
CA PRO A 536 -3.61 -11.42 24.77
C PRO A 536 -4.78 -12.39 24.61
N PRO A 537 -5.78 -12.33 25.51
CA PRO A 537 -7.00 -13.15 25.40
C PRO A 537 -7.78 -12.83 24.12
N SER A 538 -8.49 -13.82 23.59
CA SER A 538 -9.23 -13.77 22.30
C SER A 538 -10.35 -12.75 22.23
N GLU A 539 -10.88 -12.27 23.34
CA GLU A 539 -12.00 -11.32 23.36
C GLU A 539 -11.62 -9.95 22.78
N GLU A 540 -10.34 -9.54 22.82
CA GLU A 540 -9.86 -8.33 22.17
C GLU A 540 -9.69 -8.46 20.65
N MET A 541 -9.70 -9.69 20.11
CA MET A 541 -9.53 -9.93 18.66
C MET A 541 -10.80 -9.71 17.84
N ALA A 542 -11.96 -9.69 18.48
CA ALA A 542 -13.26 -9.59 17.79
C ALA A 542 -13.74 -8.15 17.55
N SER A 543 -13.12 -7.13 18.17
CA SER A 543 -13.63 -5.75 18.21
C SER A 543 -12.82 -4.72 17.39
N GLY A 544 -12.03 -5.13 16.43
CA GLY A 544 -11.32 -4.21 15.52
C GLY A 544 -12.27 -3.40 14.63
N GLY A 545 -12.79 -2.30 15.14
CA GLY A 545 -13.62 -1.33 14.40
C GLY A 545 -14.27 -0.27 15.30
N GLY A 546 -13.61 0.89 15.44
CA GLY A 546 -14.21 2.17 15.85
C GLY A 546 -14.60 2.30 17.32
N GLY A 547 -13.90 3.19 18.00
CA GLY A 547 -14.02 3.55 19.40
C GLY A 547 -15.42 3.50 20.02
N GLU A 548 -15.55 2.65 20.99
CA GLU A 548 -16.31 2.85 22.24
C GLU A 548 -16.11 1.62 23.11
N LYS A 549 -15.63 1.82 24.33
CA LYS A 549 -15.46 0.75 25.31
C LYS A 549 -16.85 0.30 25.78
N ILE A 550 -17.40 -0.75 25.16
CA ILE A 550 -18.58 -1.41 25.70
C ILE A 550 -18.13 -2.62 26.53
N ARG A 551 -18.25 -2.48 27.86
CA ARG A 551 -18.19 -3.62 28.78
C ARG A 551 -19.38 -4.53 28.51
N VAL A 552 -19.17 -5.64 27.82
CA VAL A 552 -20.19 -6.69 27.70
C VAL A 552 -19.94 -7.72 28.78
N LYS A 553 -20.88 -7.84 29.73
CA LYS A 553 -20.97 -8.97 30.68
C LYS A 553 -21.29 -10.23 29.88
N ALA A 554 -20.37 -11.16 29.86
CA ALA A 554 -20.55 -12.48 29.25
C ALA A 554 -21.60 -13.30 30.04
N LYS A 555 -22.75 -13.57 29.43
CA LYS A 555 -23.60 -14.73 29.72
C LYS A 555 -24.22 -15.21 28.41
N GLY A 556 -23.73 -16.35 27.90
CA GLY A 556 -24.34 -17.01 26.75
C GLY A 556 -23.41 -18.02 26.07
N LYS A 557 -23.78 -19.28 26.08
CA LYS A 557 -23.09 -20.42 25.49
C LYS A 557 -22.89 -20.23 23.99
N GLY A 558 -21.64 -20.31 23.52
CA GLY A 558 -21.26 -20.21 22.11
C GLY A 558 -19.94 -19.48 21.89
N VAL A 559 -18.99 -19.54 22.82
CA VAL A 559 -17.68 -18.93 22.74
C VAL A 559 -16.80 -19.78 21.81
N GLN A 560 -16.43 -19.24 20.61
CA GLN A 560 -15.33 -19.81 19.85
C GLN A 560 -14.08 -19.71 20.71
N ALA A 561 -13.38 -20.84 20.88
CA ALA A 561 -12.19 -20.94 21.71
C ALA A 561 -11.10 -19.94 21.29
N ASP A 562 -10.48 -19.35 22.29
CA ASP A 562 -9.32 -18.45 22.20
C ASP A 562 -8.16 -19.13 21.45
N PRO A 563 -7.65 -18.57 20.33
CA PRO A 563 -6.46 -19.10 19.68
C PRO A 563 -5.23 -19.10 20.60
N ALA A 564 -5.16 -18.19 21.58
CA ALA A 564 -4.08 -18.14 22.55
C ALA A 564 -4.26 -19.17 23.68
N ALA A 565 -5.49 -19.60 23.98
CA ALA A 565 -5.78 -20.63 24.99
C ALA A 565 -5.28 -22.03 24.58
N ASN A 566 -4.97 -22.25 23.30
CA ASN A 566 -4.51 -23.53 22.77
C ASN A 566 -3.01 -23.59 22.45
N MET A 567 -2.20 -22.66 22.98
CA MET A 567 -0.73 -22.79 22.84
C MET A 567 -0.26 -24.08 23.49
N PRO A 568 0.62 -24.85 22.84
CA PRO A 568 1.09 -26.10 23.41
C PRO A 568 1.75 -25.87 24.76
N SER A 569 1.50 -26.77 25.68
CA SER A 569 2.13 -26.74 27.01
C SER A 569 3.67 -26.76 26.93
N LYS A 570 4.23 -27.21 25.79
CA LYS A 570 5.67 -27.18 25.47
C LYS A 570 5.87 -26.96 23.98
N PHE A 571 6.74 -26.01 23.60
CA PHE A 571 7.23 -25.87 22.23
C PHE A 571 8.20 -27.00 21.90
N THR A 572 8.14 -27.54 20.70
CA THR A 572 9.20 -28.43 20.17
C THR A 572 10.48 -27.61 19.97
N GLU A 573 11.62 -28.28 19.88
CA GLU A 573 12.89 -27.60 19.65
C GLU A 573 12.89 -26.79 18.35
N SER A 574 12.36 -27.35 17.27
CA SER A 574 12.22 -26.66 15.98
C SER A 574 11.35 -25.39 16.09
N GLN A 575 10.24 -25.44 16.84
CA GLN A 575 9.37 -24.28 17.08
C GLN A 575 10.09 -23.20 17.90
N LYS A 576 10.86 -23.59 18.91
CA LYS A 576 11.68 -22.66 19.70
C LYS A 576 12.73 -21.97 18.83
N VAL A 577 13.48 -22.74 18.04
CA VAL A 577 14.50 -22.20 17.14
C VAL A 577 13.88 -21.24 16.12
N ALA A 578 12.79 -21.63 15.45
CA ALA A 578 12.12 -20.77 14.49
C ALA A 578 11.59 -19.48 15.16
N GLY A 579 10.93 -19.59 16.31
CA GLY A 579 10.39 -18.45 17.05
C GLY A 579 11.49 -17.46 17.46
N VAL A 580 12.62 -17.97 17.99
CA VAL A 580 13.77 -17.12 18.39
C VAL A 580 14.41 -16.46 17.16
N LEU A 581 14.64 -17.20 16.07
CA LEU A 581 15.21 -16.63 14.83
C LEU A 581 14.35 -15.50 14.27
N LEU A 582 13.04 -15.66 14.22
CA LEU A 582 12.13 -14.60 13.77
C LEU A 582 12.11 -13.40 14.73
N SER A 583 12.36 -13.62 16.02
CA SER A 583 12.37 -12.57 17.04
C SER A 583 13.71 -11.82 17.13
N CYS A 584 14.78 -12.35 16.53
CA CYS A 584 16.10 -11.72 16.63
C CYS A 584 16.17 -10.39 15.87
N PRO A 585 17.00 -9.43 16.32
CA PRO A 585 17.16 -8.13 15.67
C PRO A 585 17.53 -8.23 14.20
N GLU A 586 18.29 -9.23 13.82
CA GLU A 586 18.76 -9.46 12.45
C GLU A 586 17.59 -9.79 11.50
N PHE A 587 16.57 -10.51 11.97
CA PHE A 587 15.39 -10.79 11.16
C PHE A 587 14.42 -9.62 11.15
N GLN A 588 14.32 -8.87 12.23
CA GLN A 588 13.42 -7.72 12.32
C GLN A 588 13.85 -6.54 11.45
N ARG A 589 15.08 -6.57 10.95
CA ARG A 589 15.65 -5.55 10.06
C ARG A 589 15.80 -6.07 8.64
N ARG A 590 15.85 -5.12 7.70
CA ARG A 590 16.10 -5.35 6.28
C ARG A 590 17.19 -4.44 5.75
#